data_b8511d8d849ca3ece42378a5865cbec9
#
_entry.id   b8511d8d849ca3ece42378a5865cbec9
#
_cell.length_a   1.000
_cell.length_b   1.000
_cell.length_c   1.000
_cell.angle_alpha   90.00
_cell.angle_beta   90.00
_cell.angle_gamma   90.00
#
_symmetry.space_group_name_H-M   'P 1'
#
loop_
_entity.id
_entity.type
_entity.pdbx_description
1 polymer ?
#
loop_
_entity_poly.entity_id
_entity_poly.type
_entity_poly.pdbx_seq_one_letter_code
_entity_poly.pdbx_strand_id
1 'polypeptide(L)' 'MAIEASYYGLYLLRYLKDTEDFRQHDHDFINGRADDAAGTYEAERRAGATVNQAQEVAMKVLMDGLC' A
#
# COMPACT_ATOMS: atom_id res chain seq x y z
N MET A 1 16.85 1.28 3.15
CA MET A 1 16.00 0.27 3.79
C MET A 1 14.77 0.06 2.92
N ALA A 2 14.45 -1.18 2.59
CA ALA A 2 13.27 -1.47 1.79
C ALA A 2 12.02 -1.29 2.63
N ILE A 3 10.95 -0.72 2.03
CA ILE A 3 9.65 -0.65 2.67
C ILE A 3 9.00 -2.01 2.53
N GLU A 4 8.61 -2.60 3.65
CA GLU A 4 8.00 -3.92 3.67
C GLU A 4 6.49 -3.84 3.45
N ALA A 5 5.91 -4.94 2.97
CA ALA A 5 4.47 -5.04 2.79
C ALA A 5 3.70 -4.77 4.09
N SER A 6 4.29 -5.11 5.24
CA SER A 6 3.67 -4.85 6.55
C SER A 6 3.41 -3.37 6.80
N TYR A 7 4.27 -2.49 6.32
CA TYR A 7 4.05 -1.04 6.43
C TYR A 7 2.76 -0.64 5.73
N TYR A 8 2.60 -1.10 4.50
CA TYR A 8 1.41 -0.77 3.71
C TYR A 8 0.16 -1.44 4.28
N GLY A 9 0.31 -2.66 4.79
CA GLY A 9 -0.79 -3.38 5.42
C GLY A 9 -1.34 -2.65 6.64
N LEU A 10 -0.44 -2.15 7.50
CA LEU A 10 -0.84 -1.39 8.69
C LEU A 10 -1.50 -0.07 8.31
N TYR A 11 -0.97 0.62 7.31
CA TYR A 11 -1.55 1.87 6.84
C TYR A 11 -2.97 1.65 6.32
N LEU A 12 -3.15 0.65 5.46
CA LEU A 12 -4.45 0.33 4.89
C LEU A 12 -5.44 -0.09 5.96
N LEU A 13 -5.01 -0.94 6.89
CA LEU A 13 -5.86 -1.39 7.99
C LEU A 13 -6.38 -0.20 8.81
N ARG A 14 -5.49 0.72 9.13
CA ARG A 14 -5.85 1.92 9.89
C ARG A 14 -6.86 2.76 9.14
N TYR A 15 -6.65 2.95 7.84
CA TYR A 15 -7.58 3.69 6.99
C TYR A 15 -8.96 3.04 7.01
N LEU A 16 -9.01 1.72 6.84
CA LEU A 16 -10.28 0.98 6.82
C LEU A 16 -11.00 1.06 8.17
N LYS A 17 -10.26 1.02 9.27
CA LYS A 17 -10.85 1.19 10.60
C LYS A 17 -11.39 2.59 10.80
N ASP A 18 -10.63 3.60 10.37
CA ASP A 18 -11.03 5.00 10.53
C ASP A 18 -12.28 5.34 9.72
N THR A 19 -12.45 4.69 8.57
CA THR A 19 -13.64 4.89 7.72
C THR A 19 -14.75 3.88 7.99
N GLU A 20 -14.55 3.00 8.96
CA GLU A 20 -15.51 1.94 9.32
C GLU A 20 -15.88 1.05 8.13
N ASP A 21 -14.87 0.74 7.30
CA ASP A 21 -15.06 -0.11 6.13
C ASP A 21 -15.01 -1.58 6.53
N PHE A 22 -15.94 -2.39 6.02
CA PHE A 22 -15.98 -3.82 6.30
C PHE A 22 -14.70 -4.55 5.90
N ARG A 23 -13.98 -4.04 4.90
CA ARG A 23 -12.74 -4.65 4.44
C ARG A 23 -11.63 -4.64 5.49
N GLN A 24 -11.80 -3.92 6.60
CA GLN A 24 -10.86 -3.99 7.72
C GLN A 24 -10.70 -5.42 8.26
N HIS A 25 -11.69 -6.27 8.04
CA HIS A 25 -11.66 -7.67 8.47
C HIS A 25 -11.19 -8.63 7.38
N ASP A 26 -10.98 -8.13 6.17
CA ASP A 26 -10.55 -8.95 5.04
C ASP A 26 -9.02 -8.90 4.93
N HIS A 27 -8.38 -9.83 5.63
CA HIS A 27 -6.92 -9.89 5.68
C HIS A 27 -6.31 -10.22 4.32
N ASP A 28 -6.97 -11.04 3.51
CA ASP A 28 -6.49 -11.37 2.17
C ASP A 28 -6.48 -10.13 1.27
N PHE A 29 -7.54 -9.32 1.35
CA PHE A 29 -7.60 -8.06 0.60
C PHE A 29 -6.48 -7.12 1.04
N ILE A 30 -6.30 -6.95 2.35
CA ILE A 30 -5.29 -6.04 2.90
C ILE A 30 -3.90 -6.51 2.51
N ASN A 31 -3.60 -7.79 2.68
CA ASN A 31 -2.29 -8.34 2.36
C ASN A 31 -1.99 -8.27 0.87
N GLY A 32 -2.97 -8.55 0.02
CA GLY A 32 -2.81 -8.46 -1.42
C GLY A 32 -2.48 -7.04 -1.87
N ARG A 33 -3.22 -6.06 -1.35
CA ARG A 33 -2.96 -4.64 -1.65
C ARG A 33 -1.60 -4.20 -1.13
N ALA A 34 -1.23 -4.64 0.06
CA ALA A 34 0.07 -4.31 0.65
C ALA A 34 1.21 -4.87 -0.18
N ASP A 35 1.09 -6.10 -0.65
CA ASP A 35 2.10 -6.72 -1.50
C ASP A 35 2.21 -5.99 -2.84
N ASP A 36 1.09 -5.62 -3.45
CA ASP A 36 1.08 -4.88 -4.70
C ASP A 36 1.74 -3.51 -4.53
N ALA A 37 1.44 -2.82 -3.45
CA ALA A 37 2.04 -1.51 -3.17
C ALA A 37 3.55 -1.63 -2.95
N ALA A 38 3.99 -2.61 -2.19
CA ALA A 38 5.42 -2.83 -1.95
C ALA A 38 6.16 -3.17 -3.25
N GLY A 39 5.58 -4.02 -4.08
CA GLY A 39 6.14 -4.37 -5.39
C GLY A 39 6.22 -3.15 -6.30
N THR A 40 5.20 -2.31 -6.30
CA THR A 40 5.19 -1.07 -7.07
C THR A 40 6.28 -0.12 -6.61
N TYR A 41 6.45 0.03 -5.30
CA TYR A 41 7.51 0.87 -4.75
C TYR A 41 8.88 0.42 -5.26
N GLU A 42 9.17 -0.88 -5.17
CA GLU A 42 10.45 -1.42 -5.61
C GLU A 42 10.66 -1.23 -7.11
N ALA A 43 9.64 -1.48 -7.91
CA ALA A 43 9.71 -1.33 -9.37
C ALA A 43 10.00 0.12 -9.75
N GLU A 44 9.34 1.07 -9.10
CA GLU A 44 9.56 2.49 -9.36
C GLU A 44 10.98 2.91 -8.97
N ARG A 45 11.49 2.41 -7.84
CA ARG A 45 12.86 2.70 -7.42
C ARG A 45 13.88 2.16 -8.43
N ARG A 46 13.65 0.97 -8.95
CA ARG A 46 14.52 0.37 -9.98
C ARG A 46 14.49 1.19 -11.27
N ALA A 47 13.36 1.79 -11.60
CA ALA A 47 13.21 2.63 -12.79
C ALA A 47 13.81 4.02 -12.61
N GLY A 48 14.36 4.33 -11.43
CA GLY A 48 15.04 5.60 -11.18
C GLY A 48 14.19 6.64 -10.45
N ALA A 49 12.98 6.29 -10.01
CA ALA A 49 12.13 7.22 -9.27
C ALA A 49 12.75 7.53 -7.90
N THR A 50 12.51 8.73 -7.41
CA THR A 50 12.91 9.11 -6.05
C THR A 50 12.05 8.34 -5.04
N VAL A 51 12.50 8.33 -3.78
CA VAL A 51 11.71 7.71 -2.70
C VAL A 51 10.30 8.31 -2.65
N ASN A 52 10.18 9.63 -2.74
CA ASN A 52 8.87 10.29 -2.69
C ASN A 52 7.99 9.91 -3.88
N GLN A 53 8.56 9.85 -5.08
CA GLN A 53 7.80 9.46 -6.28
C GLN A 53 7.34 8.01 -6.20
N ALA A 54 8.24 7.11 -5.78
CA ALA A 54 7.92 5.70 -5.64
C ALA A 54 6.83 5.50 -4.58
N GLN A 55 6.92 6.23 -3.47
CA GLN A 55 5.94 6.16 -2.40
C GLN A 55 4.56 6.66 -2.87
N GLU A 56 4.51 7.73 -3.65
CA GLU A 56 3.24 8.22 -4.20
C GLU A 56 2.56 7.18 -5.06
N VAL A 57 3.31 6.53 -5.96
CA VAL A 57 2.74 5.51 -6.84
C VAL A 57 2.28 4.31 -6.03
N ALA A 58 3.09 3.88 -5.06
CA ALA A 58 2.73 2.76 -4.19
C ALA A 58 1.44 3.05 -3.41
N MET A 59 1.30 4.26 -2.88
CA MET A 59 0.10 4.64 -2.15
C MET A 59 -1.14 4.69 -3.04
N LYS A 60 -0.99 5.09 -4.29
CA LYS A 60 -2.11 5.05 -5.25
C LYS A 60 -2.58 3.62 -5.49
N VAL A 61 -1.64 2.67 -5.60
CA VAL A 61 -1.96 1.26 -5.76
C VAL A 61 -2.67 0.75 -4.50
N LEU A 62 -2.13 1.08 -3.32
CA LEU A 62 -2.69 0.64 -2.05
C LEU A 62 -4.14 1.10 -1.87
N MET A 63 -4.42 2.33 -2.22
CA MET A 63 -5.70 2.99 -1.98
C MET A 63 -6.64 2.97 -3.18
N ASP A 64 -6.27 2.26 -4.24
CA ASP A 64 -7.08 2.19 -5.46
C ASP A 64 -8.50 1.71 -5.15
N GLY A 65 -9.48 2.49 -5.58
CA GLY A 65 -10.88 2.18 -5.35
C GLY A 65 -11.40 2.53 -3.96
N LEU A 66 -10.56 3.03 -3.06
CA LEU A 66 -10.95 3.37 -1.69
C LEU A 66 -11.14 4.87 -1.47
N CYS A 67 -10.58 5.67 -2.35
CA CYS A 67 -10.68 7.14 -2.28
C CYS A 67 -11.43 7.69 -3.46
#